data_c0455802b3767f583a98b8c62f249672
#
_entry.id   c0455802b3767f583a98b8c62f249672
#
_cell.length_a   1.000
_cell.length_b   1.000
_cell.length_c   1.000
_cell.angle_alpha   90.00
_cell.angle_beta   90.00
_cell.angle_gamma   90.00
#
_symmetry.space_group_name_H-M   'P 1'
#
loop_
_entity.id
_entity.type
_entity.pdbx_description
1 polymer ?
#
loop_
_entity_poly.entity_id
_entity_poly.type
_entity_poly.pdbx_seq_one_letter_code
_entity_poly.pdbx_strand_id
1 'polypeptide(L)'
;TKLVYMKFFTKESNKEIIIASTRPELLCACKTVIVNPKDERYSDLIGEKITVPLTNDEVIITPHHSAKIEFGSGAVMVCSYGDQNDVALFRELELEEVVAIGLDGRMTDVAHEYKGLKPKQARTKIIEDLENAGLVEKIEDISHRTPLSERSKIPIEIIPMEEYYLKQKESVEKMKRLGSEIKFYPEMHQQILMNWLDSISID
;
A
#
# COMPACT_ATOMS: atom_id res chain seq x y z
N THR A 1 -10.48 11.90 -9.12
CA THR A 1 -9.21 11.86 -8.37
C THR A 1 -8.10 12.37 -9.27
N LYS A 2 -7.17 13.15 -8.68
CA LYS A 2 -5.99 13.64 -9.40
C LYS A 2 -4.90 12.56 -9.40
N LEU A 3 -4.34 12.26 -10.55
CA LEU A 3 -3.12 11.50 -10.73
C LEU A 3 -1.98 12.50 -10.93
N VAL A 4 -1.03 12.52 -10.03
CA VAL A 4 0.09 13.46 -10.02
C VAL A 4 1.32 12.75 -10.52
N TYR A 5 1.95 13.29 -11.56
CA TYR A 5 3.20 12.79 -12.12
C TYR A 5 4.35 13.59 -11.52
N MET A 6 5.13 12.93 -10.68
CA MET A 6 6.19 13.54 -9.88
C MET A 6 7.56 13.15 -10.39
N LYS A 7 8.50 14.09 -10.35
CA LYS A 7 9.90 13.91 -10.76
C LYS A 7 10.71 13.39 -9.57
N PHE A 8 11.27 12.22 -9.75
CA PHE A 8 12.25 11.63 -8.86
C PHE A 8 13.60 11.62 -9.58
N PHE A 9 14.69 11.68 -8.83
CA PHE A 9 16.04 11.69 -9.40
C PHE A 9 16.88 10.57 -8.81
N THR A 10 17.53 9.79 -9.69
CA THR A 10 18.49 8.79 -9.23
C THR A 10 19.74 9.48 -8.67
N LYS A 11 20.33 8.89 -7.63
CA LYS A 11 21.45 9.49 -6.92
C LYS A 11 22.76 9.41 -7.69
N GLU A 12 23.00 8.27 -8.35
CA GLU A 12 24.27 7.99 -9.01
C GLU A 12 24.32 8.59 -10.41
N SER A 13 23.28 8.36 -11.21
CA SER A 13 23.22 8.80 -12.60
C SER A 13 22.53 10.15 -12.80
N ASN A 14 21.89 10.70 -11.77
CA ASN A 14 21.07 11.92 -11.80
C ASN A 14 20.01 11.90 -12.92
N LYS A 15 19.51 10.70 -13.24
CA LYS A 15 18.44 10.53 -14.22
C LYS A 15 17.08 10.82 -13.60
N GLU A 16 16.24 11.51 -14.35
CA GLU A 16 14.86 11.78 -13.98
C GLU A 16 13.99 10.53 -14.22
N ILE A 17 13.18 10.18 -13.24
CA ILE A 17 12.14 9.15 -13.34
C ILE A 17 10.81 9.78 -12.94
N ILE A 18 9.82 9.66 -13.81
CA ILE A 18 8.48 10.14 -13.50
C ILE A 18 7.70 9.05 -12.79
N ILE A 19 7.12 9.38 -11.64
CA ILE A 19 6.28 8.46 -10.88
C ILE A 19 4.87 9.06 -10.74
N ALA A 20 3.87 8.29 -11.16
CA ALA A 20 2.47 8.70 -11.12
C ALA A 20 1.79 8.13 -9.87
N SER A 21 1.19 8.99 -9.05
CA SER A 21 0.45 8.57 -7.86
C SER A 21 -0.83 9.37 -7.66
N THR A 22 -1.85 8.71 -7.13
CA THR A 22 -3.08 9.35 -6.64
C THR A 22 -2.98 9.74 -5.17
N ARG A 23 -1.89 9.34 -4.51
CA ARG A 23 -1.66 9.51 -3.06
C ARG A 23 -0.29 10.11 -2.73
N PRO A 24 0.03 11.32 -3.23
CA PRO A 24 1.32 11.96 -2.95
C PRO A 24 1.54 12.25 -1.46
N GLU A 25 0.49 12.27 -0.63
CA GLU A 25 0.62 12.38 0.83
C GLU A 25 1.39 11.23 1.46
N LEU A 26 1.56 10.11 0.76
CA LEU A 26 2.32 8.96 1.25
C LEU A 26 3.80 8.96 0.82
N LEU A 27 4.31 10.03 0.20
CA LEU A 27 5.73 10.15 -0.12
C LEU A 27 6.64 9.84 1.08
N CYS A 28 6.26 10.31 2.28
CA CYS A 28 6.99 10.04 3.53
C CYS A 28 7.03 8.56 3.96
N ALA A 29 6.21 7.73 3.36
CA ALA A 29 6.16 6.28 3.61
C ALA A 29 6.63 5.45 2.41
N CYS A 30 7.20 6.07 1.39
CA CYS A 30 7.78 5.38 0.25
C CYS A 30 9.03 4.62 0.68
N LYS A 31 9.10 3.32 0.39
CA LYS A 31 10.24 2.45 0.77
C LYS A 31 10.96 1.85 -0.41
N THR A 32 10.32 1.80 -1.56
CA THR A 32 10.93 1.39 -2.82
C THR A 32 10.15 1.96 -3.99
N VAL A 33 10.80 2.04 -5.13
CA VAL A 33 10.15 2.27 -6.42
C VAL A 33 10.26 0.99 -7.22
N ILE A 34 9.14 0.42 -7.63
CA ILE A 34 9.15 -0.79 -8.45
C ILE A 34 8.99 -0.45 -9.93
N VAL A 35 9.70 -1.22 -10.76
CA VAL A 35 9.63 -1.18 -12.22
C VAL A 35 9.48 -2.60 -12.76
N ASN A 36 8.81 -2.75 -13.90
CA ASN A 36 8.71 -4.07 -14.50
C ASN A 36 10.07 -4.50 -15.08
N PRO A 37 10.58 -5.71 -14.76
CA PRO A 37 11.87 -6.17 -15.29
C PRO A 37 11.92 -6.31 -16.83
N LYS A 38 10.75 -6.29 -17.50
CA LYS A 38 10.64 -6.30 -18.96
C LYS A 38 10.56 -4.89 -19.56
N ASP A 39 10.57 -3.84 -18.71
CA ASP A 39 10.53 -2.46 -19.19
C ASP A 39 11.93 -1.96 -19.44
N GLU A 40 12.33 -1.95 -20.71
CA GLU A 40 13.65 -1.54 -21.16
C GLU A 40 14.01 -0.09 -20.76
N ARG A 41 13.01 0.76 -20.49
CA ARG A 41 13.24 2.16 -20.09
C ARG A 41 13.97 2.29 -18.76
N TYR A 42 13.81 1.29 -17.89
CA TYR A 42 14.32 1.29 -16.52
C TYR A 42 15.36 0.21 -16.24
N SER A 43 15.71 -0.62 -17.23
CA SER A 43 16.62 -1.76 -17.05
C SER A 43 17.96 -1.38 -16.42
N ASP A 44 18.52 -0.24 -16.85
CA ASP A 44 19.82 0.24 -16.36
C ASP A 44 19.76 0.94 -15.00
N LEU A 45 18.55 1.16 -14.48
CA LEU A 45 18.32 1.87 -13.22
C LEU A 45 17.95 0.93 -12.08
N ILE A 46 17.73 -0.35 -12.38
CA ILE A 46 17.42 -1.35 -11.36
C ILE A 46 18.60 -1.48 -10.39
N GLY A 47 18.31 -1.34 -9.09
CA GLY A 47 19.32 -1.36 -8.03
C GLY A 47 19.92 0.01 -7.70
N GLU A 48 19.72 1.04 -8.53
CA GLU A 48 20.12 2.40 -8.16
C GLU A 48 19.25 2.97 -7.03
N LYS A 49 19.85 3.88 -6.27
CA LYS A 49 19.12 4.69 -5.30
C LYS A 49 18.44 5.85 -5.99
N ILE A 50 17.20 6.12 -5.57
CA ILE A 50 16.39 7.24 -6.04
C ILE A 50 15.96 8.09 -4.84
N THR A 51 15.98 9.40 -5.01
CA THR A 51 15.59 10.35 -3.96
C THR A 51 14.10 10.61 -4.03
N VAL A 52 13.42 10.45 -2.91
CA VAL A 52 11.99 10.77 -2.77
C VAL A 52 11.85 12.29 -2.62
N PRO A 53 11.04 12.95 -3.47
CA PRO A 53 10.89 14.40 -3.42
C PRO A 53 10.29 14.86 -2.09
N LEU A 54 10.66 16.05 -1.65
CA LEU A 54 10.30 16.73 -0.39
C LEU A 54 10.86 16.08 0.87
N THR A 55 10.87 14.76 1.00
CA THR A 55 11.42 14.07 2.18
C THR A 55 12.93 13.90 2.11
N ASN A 56 13.49 13.86 0.89
CA ASN A 56 14.88 13.54 0.60
C ASN A 56 15.33 12.15 1.08
N ASP A 57 14.39 11.26 1.38
CA ASP A 57 14.69 9.85 1.67
C ASP A 57 15.25 9.16 0.42
N GLU A 58 16.17 8.23 0.62
CA GLU A 58 16.72 7.41 -0.45
C GLU A 58 16.09 6.03 -0.42
N VAL A 59 15.52 5.62 -1.54
CA VAL A 59 14.95 4.28 -1.73
C VAL A 59 15.57 3.61 -2.95
N ILE A 60 15.45 2.29 -3.05
CA ILE A 60 16.03 1.51 -4.15
C ILE A 60 14.99 1.27 -5.24
N ILE A 61 15.42 1.29 -6.50
CA ILE A 61 14.61 0.86 -7.64
C ILE A 61 14.66 -0.66 -7.71
N THR A 62 13.51 -1.31 -7.47
CA THR A 62 13.39 -2.76 -7.36
C THR A 62 12.61 -3.33 -8.55
N PRO A 63 13.09 -4.40 -9.20
CA PRO A 63 12.34 -5.04 -10.28
C PRO A 63 11.18 -5.83 -9.69
N HIS A 64 9.95 -5.60 -10.18
CA HIS A 64 8.79 -6.36 -9.75
C HIS A 64 7.72 -6.46 -10.86
N HIS A 65 7.16 -7.66 -11.05
CA HIS A 65 6.20 -7.94 -12.12
C HIS A 65 4.83 -7.26 -11.96
N SER A 66 4.48 -6.80 -10.75
CA SER A 66 3.22 -6.08 -10.51
C SER A 66 3.22 -4.68 -11.12
N ALA A 67 4.39 -4.09 -11.41
CA ALA A 67 4.47 -2.81 -12.10
C ALA A 67 3.99 -3.00 -13.55
N LYS A 68 2.92 -2.27 -13.90
CA LYS A 68 2.32 -2.33 -15.25
C LYS A 68 3.01 -1.33 -16.15
N ILE A 69 3.68 -1.80 -17.18
CA ILE A 69 4.48 -1.00 -18.13
C ILE A 69 3.67 0.16 -18.75
N GLU A 70 2.38 -0.09 -19.03
CA GLU A 70 1.51 0.85 -19.74
C GLU A 70 0.68 1.74 -18.79
N PHE A 71 0.81 1.57 -17.48
CA PHE A 71 0.06 2.39 -16.52
C PHE A 71 0.93 3.51 -15.96
N GLY A 72 0.43 4.74 -16.08
CA GLY A 72 1.18 5.93 -15.65
C GLY A 72 2.52 6.07 -16.39
N SER A 73 3.60 6.03 -15.63
CA SER A 73 4.96 6.05 -16.18
C SER A 73 5.59 4.66 -16.32
N GLY A 74 4.94 3.62 -15.78
CA GLY A 74 5.51 2.27 -15.63
C GLY A 74 6.35 2.09 -14.37
N ALA A 75 6.71 3.18 -13.67
CA ALA A 75 7.37 3.16 -12.38
C ALA A 75 6.36 3.51 -11.28
N VAL A 76 6.36 2.75 -10.20
CA VAL A 76 5.37 2.86 -9.12
C VAL A 76 6.10 2.98 -7.77
N MET A 77 5.79 4.00 -6.99
CA MET A 77 6.23 4.05 -5.61
C MET A 77 5.42 3.09 -4.76
N VAL A 78 6.08 2.34 -3.90
CA VAL A 78 5.46 1.42 -2.95
C VAL A 78 5.54 2.06 -1.57
N CYS A 79 4.38 2.36 -1.00
CA CYS A 79 4.25 3.09 0.25
C CYS A 79 3.65 2.19 1.33
N SER A 80 4.19 2.31 2.55
CA SER A 80 3.65 1.57 3.68
C SER A 80 2.17 1.92 3.88
N TYR A 81 1.33 0.88 3.87
CA TYR A 81 -0.14 1.00 4.05
C TYR A 81 -0.86 1.90 3.02
N GLY A 82 -0.33 2.03 1.81
CA GLY A 82 -0.94 2.83 0.73
C GLY A 82 -2.26 2.23 0.24
N ASP A 83 -2.22 0.96 -0.14
CA ASP A 83 -3.38 0.15 -0.48
C ASP A 83 -3.12 -1.35 -0.15
N GLN A 84 -4.04 -2.23 -0.53
CA GLN A 84 -3.88 -3.68 -0.27
C GLN A 84 -2.71 -4.29 -1.07
N ASN A 85 -2.42 -3.78 -2.27
CA ASN A 85 -1.28 -4.26 -3.05
C ASN A 85 0.03 -3.82 -2.41
N ASP A 86 0.10 -2.60 -1.89
CA ASP A 86 1.25 -2.11 -1.15
C ASP A 86 1.53 -2.98 0.09
N VAL A 87 0.50 -3.35 0.85
CA VAL A 87 0.66 -4.25 2.01
C VAL A 87 1.18 -5.62 1.60
N ALA A 88 0.71 -6.17 0.47
CA ALA A 88 1.22 -7.43 -0.05
C ALA A 88 2.70 -7.31 -0.49
N LEU A 89 3.05 -6.24 -1.20
CA LEU A 89 4.42 -5.96 -1.65
C LEU A 89 5.38 -5.75 -0.48
N PHE A 90 4.95 -5.06 0.58
CA PHE A 90 5.77 -4.87 1.79
C PHE A 90 6.16 -6.20 2.43
N ARG A 91 5.24 -7.17 2.48
CA ARG A 91 5.50 -8.52 3.00
C ARG A 91 6.40 -9.33 2.06
N GLU A 92 6.12 -9.27 0.75
CA GLU A 92 6.88 -10.02 -0.25
C GLU A 92 8.33 -9.55 -0.36
N LEU A 93 8.55 -8.23 -0.29
CA LEU A 93 9.86 -7.59 -0.41
C LEU A 93 10.54 -7.38 0.96
N GLU A 94 9.94 -7.84 2.06
CA GLU A 94 10.44 -7.68 3.43
C GLU A 94 10.83 -6.23 3.77
N LEU A 95 10.01 -5.26 3.34
CA LEU A 95 10.26 -3.84 3.56
C LEU A 95 9.93 -3.41 4.99
N GLU A 96 10.71 -2.49 5.52
CA GLU A 96 10.44 -1.88 6.82
C GLU A 96 9.20 -0.98 6.78
N GLU A 97 8.22 -1.31 7.61
CA GLU A 97 6.94 -0.60 7.66
C GLU A 97 7.08 0.74 8.36
N VAL A 98 6.36 1.74 7.84
CA VAL A 98 6.28 3.09 8.40
C VAL A 98 4.82 3.53 8.42
N VAL A 99 4.37 4.02 9.56
CA VAL A 99 2.99 4.47 9.75
C VAL A 99 2.86 5.95 9.42
N ALA A 100 2.41 6.28 8.22
CA ALA A 100 2.19 7.66 7.80
C ALA A 100 0.88 8.27 8.32
N ILE A 101 -0.15 7.44 8.52
CA ILE A 101 -1.47 7.86 9.00
C ILE A 101 -1.74 7.12 10.31
N GLY A 102 -1.96 7.89 11.38
CA GLY A 102 -2.20 7.37 12.71
C GLY A 102 -3.65 6.90 12.93
N LEU A 103 -3.90 6.31 14.10
CA LEU A 103 -5.23 5.84 14.52
C LEU A 103 -6.28 6.95 14.59
N ASP A 104 -5.86 8.19 14.73
CA ASP A 104 -6.71 9.39 14.71
C ASP A 104 -7.05 9.87 13.28
N GLY A 105 -6.57 9.17 12.24
CA GLY A 105 -6.76 9.51 10.84
C GLY A 105 -5.99 10.75 10.38
N ARG A 106 -4.89 11.09 11.06
CA ARG A 106 -4.02 12.22 10.71
C ARG A 106 -2.62 11.76 10.36
N MET A 107 -1.91 12.59 9.62
CA MET A 107 -0.50 12.36 9.31
C MET A 107 0.33 12.33 10.59
N THR A 108 1.21 11.35 10.72
CA THR A 108 2.10 11.15 11.87
C THR A 108 3.38 11.99 11.76
N ASP A 109 4.30 11.78 12.68
CA ASP A 109 5.61 12.48 12.72
C ASP A 109 6.48 12.24 11.50
N VAL A 110 6.32 11.09 10.83
CA VAL A 110 7.08 10.76 9.62
C VAL A 110 6.73 11.65 8.43
N ALA A 111 5.59 12.34 8.49
CA ALA A 111 5.18 13.31 7.47
C ALA A 111 5.78 14.72 7.71
N HIS A 112 6.68 14.88 8.67
CA HIS A 112 7.39 16.13 8.99
C HIS A 112 6.44 17.32 9.09
N GLU A 113 6.57 18.32 8.22
CA GLU A 113 5.76 19.54 8.22
C GLU A 113 4.26 19.33 7.93
N TYR A 114 3.88 18.14 7.41
CA TYR A 114 2.49 17.77 7.17
C TYR A 114 1.85 17.02 8.34
N LYS A 115 2.60 16.79 9.44
CA LYS A 115 2.11 16.18 10.68
C LYS A 115 0.82 16.82 11.16
N GLY A 116 -0.13 15.99 11.61
CA GLY A 116 -1.42 16.42 12.18
C GLY A 116 -2.47 16.83 11.14
N LEU A 117 -2.10 16.99 9.87
CA LEU A 117 -3.06 17.25 8.80
C LEU A 117 -3.88 15.98 8.50
N LYS A 118 -5.12 16.15 8.03
CA LYS A 118 -5.86 15.03 7.42
C LYS A 118 -5.24 14.68 6.07
N PRO A 119 -5.29 13.41 5.61
CA PRO A 119 -4.67 12.97 4.35
C PRO A 119 -5.02 13.85 3.15
N LYS A 120 -6.29 14.26 3.02
CA LYS A 120 -6.72 15.16 1.94
C LYS A 120 -6.06 16.54 2.02
N GLN A 121 -5.88 17.09 3.23
CA GLN A 121 -5.22 18.39 3.42
C GLN A 121 -3.72 18.28 3.13
N ALA A 122 -3.08 17.23 3.64
CA ALA A 122 -1.67 16.93 3.36
C ALA A 122 -1.43 16.79 1.85
N ARG A 123 -2.29 16.03 1.15
CA ARG A 123 -2.23 15.87 -0.30
C ARG A 123 -2.26 17.19 -1.04
N THR A 124 -3.19 18.08 -0.70
CA THR A 124 -3.28 19.40 -1.36
C THR A 124 -1.99 20.19 -1.15
N LYS A 125 -1.50 20.27 0.09
CA LYS A 125 -0.30 21.02 0.42
C LYS A 125 0.96 20.42 -0.24
N ILE A 126 1.11 19.11 -0.22
CA ILE A 126 2.23 18.40 -0.87
C ILE A 126 2.25 18.67 -2.38
N ILE A 127 1.08 18.67 -3.04
CA ILE A 127 1.00 18.99 -4.46
C ILE A 127 1.47 20.43 -4.71
N GLU A 128 1.02 21.39 -3.91
CA GLU A 128 1.46 22.79 -3.99
C GLU A 128 2.98 22.93 -3.79
N ASP A 129 3.54 22.23 -2.80
CA ASP A 129 4.97 22.27 -2.49
C ASP A 129 5.81 21.59 -3.62
N LEU A 130 5.30 20.49 -4.21
CA LEU A 130 5.91 19.85 -5.38
C LEU A 130 5.87 20.76 -6.63
N GLU A 131 4.75 21.46 -6.86
CA GLU A 131 4.63 22.45 -7.96
C GLU A 131 5.60 23.61 -7.77
N ASN A 132 5.69 24.17 -6.55
CA ASN A 132 6.62 25.25 -6.22
C ASN A 132 8.10 24.83 -6.38
N ALA A 133 8.42 23.56 -6.13
CA ALA A 133 9.75 23.00 -6.33
C ALA A 133 10.04 22.60 -7.80
N GLY A 134 9.06 22.71 -8.71
CA GLY A 134 9.20 22.28 -10.12
C GLY A 134 9.26 20.76 -10.29
N LEU A 135 8.78 20.00 -9.31
CA LEU A 135 8.83 18.54 -9.25
C LEU A 135 7.55 17.85 -9.74
N VAL A 136 6.60 18.60 -10.28
CA VAL A 136 5.41 18.09 -10.96
C VAL A 136 5.58 18.19 -12.47
N GLU A 137 5.49 17.05 -13.16
CA GLU A 137 5.48 17.02 -14.63
C GLU A 137 4.11 17.37 -15.19
N LYS A 138 3.06 16.74 -14.65
CA LYS A 138 1.66 16.99 -15.02
C LYS A 138 0.71 16.46 -13.96
N ILE A 139 -0.54 16.92 -14.02
CA ILE A 139 -1.65 16.42 -13.20
C ILE A 139 -2.80 16.06 -14.13
N GLU A 140 -3.36 14.88 -13.98
CA GLU A 140 -4.50 14.38 -14.76
C GLU A 140 -5.67 14.03 -13.84
N ASP A 141 -6.88 14.34 -14.27
CA ASP A 141 -8.08 13.85 -13.59
C ASP A 141 -8.44 12.45 -14.09
N ILE A 142 -8.44 11.50 -13.16
CA ILE A 142 -8.79 10.11 -13.45
C ILE A 142 -10.01 9.63 -12.66
N SER A 143 -10.74 8.67 -13.24
CA SER A 143 -11.74 7.92 -12.51
C SER A 143 -11.08 6.78 -11.75
N HIS A 144 -11.16 6.81 -10.42
CA HIS A 144 -10.56 5.82 -9.54
C HIS A 144 -11.59 5.31 -8.53
N ARG A 145 -11.62 3.99 -8.33
CA ARG A 145 -12.46 3.37 -7.29
C ARG A 145 -11.74 3.50 -5.95
N THR A 146 -12.35 4.21 -5.02
CA THR A 146 -11.85 4.36 -3.66
C THR A 146 -12.81 3.64 -2.71
N PRO A 147 -12.33 2.75 -1.85
CA PRO A 147 -13.16 2.12 -0.83
C PRO A 147 -13.64 3.18 0.16
N LEU A 148 -14.94 3.19 0.41
CA LEU A 148 -15.57 4.12 1.35
C LEU A 148 -16.17 3.35 2.50
N SER A 149 -16.12 3.93 3.70
CA SER A 149 -16.89 3.44 4.82
C SER A 149 -18.38 3.46 4.48
N GLU A 150 -19.07 2.35 4.66
CA GLU A 150 -20.49 2.22 4.38
C GLU A 150 -21.32 3.25 5.17
N ARG A 151 -20.93 3.48 6.41
CA ARG A 151 -21.65 4.36 7.35
C ARG A 151 -21.35 5.84 7.13
N SER A 152 -20.08 6.22 7.09
CA SER A 152 -19.65 7.63 7.03
C SER A 152 -19.42 8.15 5.62
N LYS A 153 -19.35 7.27 4.61
CA LYS A 153 -19.00 7.60 3.21
C LYS A 153 -17.63 8.30 3.07
N ILE A 154 -16.77 8.16 4.08
CA ILE A 154 -15.38 8.67 4.07
C ILE A 154 -14.47 7.60 3.49
N PRO A 155 -13.43 7.95 2.72
CA PRO A 155 -12.40 7.02 2.28
C PRO A 155 -11.79 6.25 3.46
N ILE A 156 -11.58 4.94 3.26
CA ILE A 156 -10.96 4.07 4.26
C ILE A 156 -9.45 4.19 4.11
N GLU A 157 -8.76 4.39 5.22
CA GLU A 157 -7.31 4.30 5.32
C GLU A 157 -6.92 2.93 5.87
N ILE A 158 -5.81 2.39 5.37
CA ILE A 158 -5.22 1.16 5.89
C ILE A 158 -4.21 1.56 6.96
N ILE A 159 -4.38 1.03 8.16
CA ILE A 159 -3.49 1.31 9.29
C ILE A 159 -3.19 0.01 10.04
N PRO A 160 -1.99 -0.16 10.61
CA PRO A 160 -1.70 -1.30 11.46
C PRO A 160 -2.45 -1.18 12.79
N MET A 161 -3.02 -2.29 13.22
CA MET A 161 -3.67 -2.40 14.53
C MET A 161 -3.26 -3.71 15.19
N GLU A 162 -3.02 -3.66 16.49
CA GLU A 162 -2.81 -4.87 17.28
C GLU A 162 -4.17 -5.54 17.53
N GLU A 163 -4.28 -6.80 17.13
CA GLU A 163 -5.49 -7.59 17.28
C GLU A 163 -5.16 -8.98 17.83
N TYR A 164 -6.11 -9.60 18.49
CA TYR A 164 -5.96 -10.97 18.97
C TYR A 164 -6.35 -11.95 17.87
N TYR A 165 -5.42 -12.82 17.49
CA TYR A 165 -5.65 -13.89 16.54
C TYR A 165 -5.56 -15.25 17.23
N LEU A 166 -6.53 -16.13 16.95
CA LEU A 166 -6.51 -17.50 17.39
C LEU A 166 -6.03 -18.40 16.27
N LYS A 167 -4.91 -19.10 16.49
CA LYS A 167 -4.44 -20.14 15.56
C LYS A 167 -5.42 -21.30 15.53
N GLN A 168 -6.22 -21.38 14.48
CA GLN A 168 -7.29 -22.37 14.36
C GLN A 168 -6.85 -23.60 13.57
N LYS A 169 -6.00 -23.42 12.56
CA LYS A 169 -5.60 -24.44 11.60
C LYS A 169 -5.08 -25.72 12.25
N GLU A 170 -4.23 -25.59 13.26
CA GLU A 170 -3.68 -26.73 14.01
C GLU A 170 -4.75 -27.54 14.77
N SER A 171 -5.89 -26.91 15.06
CA SER A 171 -6.99 -27.50 15.82
C SER A 171 -8.14 -28.05 14.96
N VAL A 172 -8.14 -27.81 13.64
CA VAL A 172 -9.24 -28.17 12.73
C VAL A 172 -9.59 -29.66 12.82
N GLU A 173 -8.61 -30.52 12.72
CA GLU A 173 -8.85 -31.99 12.76
C GLU A 173 -9.42 -32.45 14.12
N LYS A 174 -8.94 -31.85 15.20
CA LYS A 174 -9.47 -32.12 16.55
C LYS A 174 -10.92 -31.62 16.66
N MET A 175 -11.22 -30.43 16.14
CA MET A 175 -12.58 -29.87 16.16
C MET A 175 -13.54 -30.69 15.32
N LYS A 176 -13.14 -31.18 14.15
CA LYS A 176 -13.95 -32.08 13.30
C LYS A 176 -14.30 -33.36 14.04
N ARG A 177 -13.30 -34.00 14.66
CA ARG A 177 -13.55 -35.21 15.45
C ARG A 177 -14.55 -34.94 16.58
N LEU A 178 -14.35 -33.91 17.40
CA LEU A 178 -15.26 -33.55 18.47
C LEU A 178 -16.65 -33.17 17.97
N GLY A 179 -16.71 -32.41 16.84
CA GLY A 179 -17.97 -32.04 16.20
C GLY A 179 -18.78 -33.22 15.67
N SER A 180 -18.11 -34.34 15.27
CA SER A 180 -18.79 -35.56 14.85
C SER A 180 -19.42 -36.33 16.01
N GLU A 181 -18.95 -36.13 17.26
CA GLU A 181 -19.46 -36.78 18.47
C GLU A 181 -20.65 -36.02 19.08
N ILE A 182 -20.88 -34.75 18.65
CA ILE A 182 -21.97 -33.91 19.17
C ILE A 182 -23.26 -34.18 18.41
N LYS A 183 -24.36 -34.30 19.15
CA LYS A 183 -25.70 -34.40 18.55
C LYS A 183 -26.28 -33.02 18.28
N PHE A 184 -26.50 -32.69 17.01
CA PHE A 184 -27.04 -31.40 16.56
C PHE A 184 -28.56 -31.45 16.36
N TYR A 185 -29.24 -30.36 16.69
CA TYR A 185 -30.65 -30.14 16.40
C TYR A 185 -30.85 -28.78 15.74
N PRO A 186 -31.35 -28.68 14.52
CA PRO A 186 -31.51 -29.79 13.54
C PRO A 186 -30.16 -30.40 13.11
N GLU A 187 -30.15 -31.62 12.62
CA GLU A 187 -28.95 -32.36 12.21
C GLU A 187 -28.12 -31.61 11.14
N MET A 188 -28.76 -30.78 10.30
CA MET A 188 -28.11 -30.00 9.30
C MET A 188 -26.99 -29.07 9.83
N HIS A 189 -27.06 -28.67 11.10
CA HIS A 189 -26.05 -27.83 11.73
C HIS A 189 -24.69 -28.51 11.87
N GLN A 190 -24.67 -29.86 11.95
CA GLN A 190 -23.41 -30.59 11.90
C GLN A 190 -22.69 -30.39 10.57
N GLN A 191 -23.41 -30.47 9.46
CA GLN A 191 -22.82 -30.25 8.14
C GLN A 191 -22.34 -28.79 7.97
N ILE A 192 -23.07 -27.83 8.51
CA ILE A 192 -22.65 -26.42 8.50
C ILE A 192 -21.33 -26.24 9.24
N LEU A 193 -21.21 -26.86 10.45
CA LEU A 193 -19.95 -26.83 11.19
C LEU A 193 -18.81 -27.46 10.40
N MET A 194 -19.02 -28.64 9.81
CA MET A 194 -17.97 -29.32 9.05
C MET A 194 -17.53 -28.48 7.83
N ASN A 195 -18.48 -27.95 7.08
CA ASN A 195 -18.16 -27.07 5.93
C ASN A 195 -17.39 -25.82 6.37
N TRP A 196 -17.73 -25.23 7.51
CA TRP A 196 -16.98 -24.10 8.05
C TRP A 196 -15.55 -24.48 8.42
N LEU A 197 -15.36 -25.61 9.12
CA LEU A 197 -14.05 -26.13 9.48
C LEU A 197 -13.19 -26.44 8.23
N ASP A 198 -13.81 -26.97 7.17
CA ASP A 198 -13.14 -27.22 5.90
C ASP A 198 -12.70 -25.93 5.18
N SER A 199 -13.39 -24.83 5.44
CA SER A 199 -13.05 -23.52 4.84
C SER A 199 -11.87 -22.81 5.51
N ILE A 200 -11.43 -23.26 6.69
CA ILE A 200 -10.28 -22.68 7.40
C ILE A 200 -8.98 -23.06 6.67
N SER A 201 -8.46 -22.15 5.87
CA SER A 201 -7.26 -22.36 5.03
C SER A 201 -6.04 -21.58 5.53
N ILE A 202 -6.26 -20.51 6.28
CA ILE A 202 -5.24 -19.61 6.84
C ILE A 202 -5.52 -19.33 8.31
N ASP A 203 -4.49 -19.03 9.08
CA ASP A 203 -4.57 -18.50 10.44
C ASP A 203 -4.41 -16.98 10.44
#